data_f017f1279fe9a16b9e86ff565d0f8a36
#
_entry.id   f017f1279fe9a16b9e86ff565d0f8a36
#
_cell.length_a   1.000
_cell.length_b   1.000
_cell.length_c   1.000
_cell.angle_alpha   90.00
_cell.angle_beta   90.00
_cell.angle_gamma   90.00
#
_symmetry.space_group_name_H-M   'P 1'
#
loop_
_entity.id
_entity.type
_entity.pdbx_description
1 polymer ?
#
loop_
_entity_poly.entity_id
_entity_poly.type
_entity_poly.pdbx_seq_one_letter_code
_entity_poly.pdbx_strand_id
1 'polypeptide(L)'
;QAAEAARNGGIDLDKEKIAPETLAAGMAAESARHGTKDAATNVVADDPVIAAKLALANLRVSPNYYSPKTGREAWEKSLTRGAKKQGIKTEYKTLLFNVDDYDEEQGIFSGYGAVVGNIDDGGDIIEPGAFTKTIAEGWERVKILALHNDCWLPIGRPIELREDAKGLFIKAKVSDTSMGRDVKVLLKDGVLNELSIGYDPVVFDYDESGIRHLREVKLWEVSIVTWAMNPEATITGYKAAEAADRAAKIVSDAASDVKEGRKISS
;
A
#
# COMPACT_ATOMS: atom_id res chain seq x y z
N GLN A 1 15.80 -16.26 34.74
CA GLN A 1 15.64 -15.00 34.02
C GLN A 1 14.24 -14.89 33.39
N ALA A 2 13.78 -15.83 32.51
CA ALA A 2 12.45 -15.73 31.89
C ALA A 2 11.31 -15.86 32.92
N ALA A 3 11.38 -16.82 33.87
CA ALA A 3 10.38 -16.96 34.92
C ALA A 3 10.36 -15.77 35.89
N GLU A 4 11.49 -15.12 36.11
CA GLU A 4 11.59 -13.90 36.90
C GLU A 4 10.98 -12.69 36.16
N ALA A 5 11.33 -12.51 34.89
CA ALA A 5 10.74 -11.48 34.04
C ALA A 5 9.22 -11.65 33.89
N ALA A 6 8.74 -12.88 33.78
CA ALA A 6 7.31 -13.19 33.77
C ALA A 6 6.63 -12.75 35.08
N ARG A 7 7.18 -13.11 36.23
CA ARG A 7 6.63 -12.68 37.53
C ARG A 7 6.62 -11.16 37.67
N ASN A 8 7.73 -10.51 37.36
CA ASN A 8 7.84 -9.05 37.43
C ASN A 8 6.91 -8.34 36.44
N GLY A 9 6.59 -8.98 35.32
CA GLY A 9 5.67 -8.50 34.30
C GLY A 9 4.19 -8.84 34.56
N GLY A 10 3.90 -9.57 35.64
CA GLY A 10 2.54 -10.05 35.95
C GLY A 10 2.05 -11.15 34.99
N ILE A 11 2.97 -11.92 34.42
CA ILE A 11 2.67 -13.03 33.50
C ILE A 11 2.59 -14.33 34.32
N ASP A 12 1.41 -14.97 34.31
CA ASP A 12 1.18 -16.27 34.89
C ASP A 12 1.37 -17.37 33.84
N LEU A 13 2.53 -18.00 33.85
CA LEU A 13 2.94 -18.99 32.83
C LEU A 13 2.03 -20.23 32.85
N ASP A 14 1.52 -20.63 33.99
CA ASP A 14 0.63 -21.81 34.12
C ASP A 14 -0.72 -21.50 33.49
N LYS A 15 -1.28 -20.32 33.79
CA LYS A 15 -2.53 -19.83 33.18
C LYS A 15 -2.41 -19.67 31.67
N GLU A 16 -1.29 -19.16 31.19
CA GLU A 16 -1.01 -18.98 29.76
C GLU A 16 -0.64 -20.31 29.09
N LYS A 17 -0.37 -21.37 29.83
CA LYS A 17 0.10 -22.68 29.33
C LYS A 17 1.37 -22.57 28.49
N ILE A 18 2.30 -21.71 28.90
CA ILE A 18 3.56 -21.44 28.23
C ILE A 18 4.72 -21.99 29.06
N ALA A 19 5.54 -22.85 28.46
CA ALA A 19 6.76 -23.31 29.10
C ALA A 19 7.78 -22.17 29.27
N PRO A 20 8.49 -22.09 30.40
CA PRO A 20 9.48 -21.03 30.61
C PRO A 20 10.55 -20.95 29.51
N GLU A 21 10.92 -22.07 28.90
CA GLU A 21 11.88 -22.16 27.81
C GLU A 21 11.33 -21.52 26.53
N THR A 22 10.04 -21.68 26.26
CA THR A 22 9.35 -21.05 25.11
C THR A 22 9.31 -19.53 25.27
N LEU A 23 9.00 -19.04 26.48
CA LEU A 23 9.06 -17.61 26.78
C LEU A 23 10.51 -17.08 26.66
N ALA A 24 11.50 -17.82 27.17
CA ALA A 24 12.91 -17.45 27.08
C ALA A 24 13.38 -17.29 25.62
N ALA A 25 12.99 -18.22 24.75
CA ALA A 25 13.30 -18.15 23.32
C ALA A 25 12.65 -16.91 22.67
N GLY A 26 11.40 -16.62 23.05
CA GLY A 26 10.71 -15.42 22.60
C GLY A 26 11.38 -14.12 23.06
N MET A 27 11.71 -14.02 24.35
CA MET A 27 12.43 -12.87 24.91
C MET A 27 13.76 -12.63 24.20
N ALA A 28 14.54 -13.69 23.95
CA ALA A 28 15.81 -13.58 23.22
C ALA A 28 15.61 -13.09 21.79
N ALA A 29 14.57 -13.58 21.10
CA ALA A 29 14.24 -13.16 19.75
C ALA A 29 13.80 -11.68 19.70
N GLU A 30 12.95 -11.24 20.64
CA GLU A 30 12.51 -9.85 20.71
C GLU A 30 13.66 -8.89 21.08
N SER A 31 14.51 -9.27 22.03
CA SER A 31 15.71 -8.49 22.36
C SER A 31 16.70 -8.40 21.18
N ALA A 32 16.82 -9.45 20.38
CA ALA A 32 17.69 -9.44 19.21
C ALA A 32 17.14 -8.56 18.06
N ARG A 33 15.81 -8.45 17.95
CA ARG A 33 15.15 -7.65 16.91
C ARG A 33 14.96 -6.20 17.30
N HIS A 34 14.61 -5.96 18.55
CA HIS A 34 14.12 -4.69 19.09
C HIS A 34 14.96 -4.17 20.26
N GLY A 35 16.19 -4.64 20.40
CA GLY A 35 17.14 -4.20 21.42
C GLY A 35 18.11 -3.14 20.92
N THR A 36 19.21 -2.94 21.65
CA THR A 36 20.19 -1.85 21.51
C THR A 36 20.94 -1.75 20.17
N LYS A 37 20.72 -2.65 19.23
CA LYS A 37 21.42 -2.61 17.92
C LYS A 37 21.05 -1.41 17.05
N ASP A 38 19.84 -0.88 17.23
CA ASP A 38 19.33 0.27 16.49
C ASP A 38 18.43 1.10 17.42
N ALA A 39 18.84 2.33 17.69
CA ALA A 39 18.11 3.23 18.58
C ALA A 39 16.66 3.51 18.09
N ALA A 40 16.44 3.51 16.78
CA ALA A 40 15.11 3.75 16.20
C ALA A 40 14.14 2.57 16.38
N THR A 41 14.68 1.34 16.53
CA THR A 41 13.88 0.12 16.70
C THR A 41 13.96 -0.48 18.09
N ASN A 42 14.65 0.17 19.04
CA ASN A 42 14.82 -0.30 20.42
C ASN A 42 13.54 -0.12 21.24
N VAL A 43 12.50 -0.91 20.90
CA VAL A 43 11.20 -0.89 21.62
C VAL A 43 11.29 -1.63 22.95
N VAL A 44 12.28 -2.54 23.09
CA VAL A 44 12.48 -3.37 24.29
C VAL A 44 13.25 -2.61 25.37
N ALA A 45 14.01 -1.56 24.99
CA ALA A 45 14.87 -0.77 25.89
C ALA A 45 15.78 -1.65 26.78
N ASP A 46 16.16 -2.85 26.30
CA ASP A 46 16.89 -3.90 27.02
C ASP A 46 16.22 -4.37 28.34
N ASP A 47 14.93 -4.07 28.50
CA ASP A 47 14.15 -4.49 29.66
C ASP A 47 13.59 -5.90 29.45
N PRO A 48 13.97 -6.88 30.30
CA PRO A 48 13.50 -8.25 30.18
C PRO A 48 12.01 -8.40 30.41
N VAL A 49 11.36 -7.50 31.15
CA VAL A 49 9.91 -7.50 31.36
C VAL A 49 9.17 -7.07 30.09
N ILE A 50 9.66 -6.07 29.39
CA ILE A 50 9.10 -5.64 28.10
C ILE A 50 9.29 -6.76 27.08
N ALA A 51 10.48 -7.34 26.99
CA ALA A 51 10.75 -8.48 26.12
C ALA A 51 9.81 -9.68 26.40
N ALA A 52 9.54 -9.98 27.69
CA ALA A 52 8.61 -11.04 28.08
C ALA A 52 7.16 -10.72 27.65
N LYS A 53 6.71 -9.48 27.78
CA LYS A 53 5.36 -9.06 27.36
C LYS A 53 5.19 -9.13 25.83
N LEU A 54 6.18 -8.71 25.07
CA LEU A 54 6.17 -8.83 23.60
C LEU A 54 6.15 -10.31 23.19
N ALA A 55 7.02 -11.13 23.80
CA ALA A 55 7.05 -12.56 23.55
C ALA A 55 5.71 -13.24 23.86
N LEU A 56 5.07 -12.89 24.96
CA LEU A 56 3.74 -13.39 25.34
C LEU A 56 2.69 -12.98 24.29
N ALA A 57 2.68 -11.72 23.87
CA ALA A 57 1.72 -11.25 22.86
C ALA A 57 1.80 -12.09 21.58
N ASN A 58 3.00 -12.36 21.09
CA ASN A 58 3.22 -13.17 19.90
C ASN A 58 2.85 -14.66 20.13
N LEU A 59 3.15 -15.22 21.30
CA LEU A 59 2.79 -16.62 21.65
C LEU A 59 1.28 -16.81 21.78
N ARG A 60 0.53 -15.78 22.19
CA ARG A 60 -0.94 -15.80 22.20
C ARG A 60 -1.53 -15.84 20.79
N VAL A 61 -0.87 -15.22 19.82
CA VAL A 61 -1.26 -15.29 18.39
C VAL A 61 -0.93 -16.67 17.83
N SER A 62 0.25 -17.21 18.14
CA SER A 62 0.69 -18.55 17.72
C SER A 62 1.61 -19.17 18.76
N PRO A 63 1.21 -20.31 19.38
CA PRO A 63 2.05 -21.01 20.35
C PRO A 63 3.43 -21.42 19.81
N ASN A 64 3.53 -21.55 18.49
CA ASN A 64 4.78 -21.92 17.80
C ASN A 64 5.54 -20.72 17.21
N TYR A 65 5.16 -19.48 17.54
CA TYR A 65 5.70 -18.27 16.91
C TYR A 65 7.23 -18.22 16.86
N TYR A 66 7.91 -18.64 17.92
CA TYR A 66 9.38 -18.68 18.01
C TYR A 66 9.98 -20.05 17.71
N SER A 67 9.18 -21.01 17.23
CA SER A 67 9.70 -22.32 16.85
C SER A 67 10.62 -22.19 15.64
N PRO A 68 11.88 -22.69 15.70
CA PRO A 68 12.79 -22.64 14.55
C PRO A 68 12.34 -23.52 13.37
N LYS A 69 11.40 -24.46 13.61
CA LYS A 69 10.90 -25.37 12.58
C LYS A 69 9.57 -24.93 11.97
N THR A 70 8.70 -24.31 12.74
CA THR A 70 7.29 -24.00 12.33
C THR A 70 6.87 -22.58 12.66
N GLY A 71 7.71 -21.78 13.31
CA GLY A 71 7.40 -20.41 13.70
C GLY A 71 7.70 -19.40 12.59
N ARG A 72 7.67 -18.13 12.97
CA ARG A 72 7.86 -16.99 12.06
C ARG A 72 9.12 -17.11 11.20
N GLU A 73 10.27 -17.44 11.77
CA GLU A 73 11.52 -17.57 11.01
C GLU A 73 11.48 -18.72 9.99
N ALA A 74 10.86 -19.85 10.35
CA ALA A 74 10.68 -20.95 9.41
C ALA A 74 9.73 -20.57 8.27
N TRP A 75 8.68 -19.85 8.59
CA TRP A 75 7.75 -19.31 7.61
C TRP A 75 8.44 -18.28 6.71
N GLU A 76 9.16 -17.30 7.25
CA GLU A 76 9.94 -16.32 6.48
C GLU A 76 10.97 -17.02 5.56
N LYS A 77 11.68 -18.05 6.08
CA LYS A 77 12.61 -18.88 5.27
C LYS A 77 11.88 -19.70 4.20
N SER A 78 10.65 -20.13 4.45
CA SER A 78 9.84 -20.85 3.46
C SER A 78 9.39 -19.93 2.32
N LEU A 79 9.05 -18.69 2.62
CA LEU A 79 8.75 -17.66 1.62
C LEU A 79 9.97 -17.39 0.72
N THR A 80 11.16 -17.22 1.32
CA THR A 80 12.39 -17.01 0.55
C THR A 80 12.84 -18.25 -0.24
N ARG A 81 12.56 -19.47 0.24
CA ARG A 81 12.80 -20.73 -0.48
C ARG A 81 11.75 -20.98 -1.57
N GLY A 82 10.50 -20.64 -1.31
CA GLY A 82 9.41 -20.70 -2.29
C GLY A 82 9.65 -19.70 -3.43
N ALA A 83 10.08 -18.48 -3.10
CA ALA A 83 10.46 -17.46 -4.07
C ALA A 83 11.63 -17.91 -4.98
N LYS A 84 12.61 -18.66 -4.44
CA LYS A 84 13.68 -19.26 -5.24
C LYS A 84 13.22 -20.45 -6.12
N LYS A 85 12.08 -21.08 -5.81
CA LYS A 85 11.59 -22.25 -6.55
C LYS A 85 10.51 -21.93 -7.58
N GLN A 86 9.83 -20.78 -7.46
CA GLN A 86 8.76 -20.36 -8.38
C GLN A 86 8.88 -18.93 -8.89
N GLY A 87 9.93 -18.18 -8.57
CA GLY A 87 10.21 -16.88 -9.20
C GLY A 87 9.10 -15.83 -9.19
N ILE A 88 7.95 -16.10 -8.55
CA ILE A 88 6.81 -15.19 -8.52
C ILE A 88 6.81 -14.50 -7.17
N LYS A 89 7.32 -13.28 -7.16
CA LYS A 89 7.17 -12.33 -6.06
C LYS A 89 6.08 -11.35 -6.53
N THR A 90 5.03 -11.16 -5.74
CA THR A 90 4.07 -10.07 -5.98
C THR A 90 4.84 -8.76 -6.04
N GLU A 91 4.70 -8.05 -7.14
CA GLU A 91 5.41 -6.81 -7.41
C GLU A 91 4.44 -5.64 -7.31
N TYR A 92 4.98 -4.48 -6.94
CA TYR A 92 4.21 -3.26 -6.75
C TYR A 92 4.72 -2.22 -7.72
N LYS A 93 3.79 -1.61 -8.46
CA LYS A 93 4.06 -0.48 -9.34
C LYS A 93 3.17 0.68 -8.95
N THR A 94 3.78 1.83 -8.83
CA THR A 94 3.11 3.05 -8.40
C THR A 94 3.08 4.06 -9.55
N LEU A 95 1.96 4.74 -9.72
CA LEU A 95 1.74 5.76 -10.72
C LEU A 95 1.03 6.96 -10.13
N LEU A 96 1.39 8.13 -10.62
CA LEU A 96 0.65 9.35 -10.30
C LEU A 96 -0.75 9.28 -10.91
N PHE A 97 -1.71 9.60 -10.09
CA PHE A 97 -3.14 9.45 -10.37
C PHE A 97 -3.80 10.82 -10.49
N ASN A 98 -4.43 11.06 -11.63
CA ASN A 98 -5.36 12.16 -11.76
C ASN A 98 -6.70 11.74 -11.18
N VAL A 99 -7.17 12.44 -10.16
CA VAL A 99 -8.54 12.34 -9.69
C VAL A 99 -9.40 13.13 -10.69
N ASP A 100 -9.61 12.57 -11.89
CA ASP A 100 -10.40 13.25 -12.91
C ASP A 100 -11.90 13.32 -12.53
N ASP A 101 -12.36 12.42 -11.65
CA ASP A 101 -13.74 12.37 -11.14
C ASP A 101 -13.78 11.84 -9.71
N TYR A 102 -13.51 12.69 -8.72
CA TYR A 102 -13.79 12.35 -7.33
C TYR A 102 -15.22 12.80 -6.98
N ASP A 103 -16.10 11.82 -6.80
CA ASP A 103 -17.43 12.07 -6.24
C ASP A 103 -17.35 11.95 -4.72
N GLU A 104 -17.25 13.09 -4.05
CA GLU A 104 -17.09 13.19 -2.59
C GLU A 104 -18.25 12.55 -1.84
N GLU A 105 -19.50 12.72 -2.29
CA GLU A 105 -20.68 12.17 -1.63
C GLU A 105 -20.71 10.66 -1.66
N GLN A 106 -20.23 10.05 -2.75
CA GLN A 106 -20.24 8.61 -2.94
C GLN A 106 -18.90 7.94 -2.59
N GLY A 107 -17.81 8.72 -2.41
CA GLY A 107 -16.45 8.20 -2.19
C GLY A 107 -15.91 7.44 -3.41
N ILE A 108 -16.26 7.91 -4.62
CA ILE A 108 -15.82 7.32 -5.89
C ILE A 108 -14.66 8.12 -6.44
N PHE A 109 -13.62 7.44 -6.88
CA PHE A 109 -12.51 8.02 -7.60
C PHE A 109 -12.24 7.26 -8.89
N SER A 110 -11.58 7.91 -9.85
CA SER A 110 -11.10 7.29 -11.09
C SER A 110 -9.69 7.76 -11.42
N GLY A 111 -8.95 6.96 -12.17
CA GLY A 111 -7.59 7.26 -12.58
C GLY A 111 -6.93 6.08 -13.27
N TYR A 112 -5.61 6.17 -13.47
CA TYR A 112 -4.83 5.09 -14.06
C TYR A 112 -3.98 4.42 -12.98
N GLY A 113 -4.20 3.14 -12.73
CA GLY A 113 -3.40 2.32 -11.82
C GLY A 113 -2.05 1.92 -12.43
N ALA A 114 -1.95 1.91 -13.76
CA ALA A 114 -0.71 1.64 -14.50
C ALA A 114 -0.73 2.37 -15.85
N VAL A 115 0.44 2.81 -16.34
CA VAL A 115 0.64 3.32 -17.71
C VAL A 115 1.41 2.29 -18.50
N VAL A 116 1.12 2.15 -19.79
CA VAL A 116 1.80 1.20 -20.69
C VAL A 116 2.85 1.91 -21.55
N GLY A 117 3.89 1.18 -21.92
CA GLY A 117 4.88 1.62 -22.92
C GLY A 117 5.99 2.54 -22.41
N ASN A 118 6.00 2.98 -21.14
CA ASN A 118 7.09 3.74 -20.53
C ASN A 118 7.89 2.89 -19.55
N ILE A 119 9.16 3.25 -19.35
CA ILE A 119 10.02 2.63 -18.34
C ILE A 119 9.67 3.26 -16.99
N ASP A 120 9.41 2.43 -15.99
CA ASP A 120 9.24 2.89 -14.60
C ASP A 120 10.56 2.89 -13.82
N ASP A 121 10.54 3.44 -12.59
CA ASP A 121 11.71 3.48 -11.70
C ASP A 121 12.23 2.08 -11.29
N GLY A 122 11.43 1.03 -11.48
CA GLY A 122 11.84 -0.36 -11.30
C GLY A 122 12.56 -0.95 -12.52
N GLY A 123 12.68 -0.19 -13.62
CA GLY A 123 13.27 -0.64 -14.86
C GLY A 123 12.36 -1.56 -15.69
N ASP A 124 11.05 -1.45 -15.53
CA ASP A 124 10.05 -2.28 -16.20
C ASP A 124 9.22 -1.48 -17.18
N ILE A 125 8.81 -2.14 -18.25
CA ILE A 125 7.78 -1.67 -19.18
C ILE A 125 6.57 -2.59 -19.07
N ILE A 126 5.39 -2.02 -18.83
CA ILE A 126 4.13 -2.74 -19.02
C ILE A 126 3.74 -2.62 -20.48
N GLU A 127 3.60 -3.75 -21.15
CA GLU A 127 3.18 -3.80 -22.54
C GLU A 127 1.67 -3.61 -22.65
N PRO A 128 1.18 -2.99 -23.74
CA PRO A 128 -0.24 -2.96 -24.07
C PRO A 128 -0.82 -4.38 -24.10
N GLY A 129 -1.95 -4.60 -23.44
CA GLY A 129 -2.60 -5.92 -23.35
C GLY A 129 -2.22 -6.71 -22.11
N ALA A 130 -1.28 -6.22 -21.29
CA ALA A 130 -0.81 -6.95 -20.10
C ALA A 130 -1.90 -7.28 -19.07
N PHE A 131 -2.97 -6.50 -19.01
CA PHE A 131 -4.09 -6.67 -18.08
C PHE A 131 -5.29 -7.39 -18.69
N THR A 132 -5.29 -7.67 -19.98
CA THR A 132 -6.43 -8.22 -20.73
C THR A 132 -7.00 -9.48 -20.07
N LYS A 133 -6.13 -10.40 -19.63
CA LYS A 133 -6.55 -11.64 -19.01
C LYS A 133 -7.17 -11.44 -17.63
N THR A 134 -6.56 -10.63 -16.77
CA THR A 134 -7.13 -10.27 -15.47
C THR A 134 -8.53 -9.66 -15.64
N ILE A 135 -8.70 -8.77 -16.62
CA ILE A 135 -9.98 -8.11 -16.90
C ILE A 135 -11.02 -9.13 -17.37
N ALA A 136 -10.63 -10.06 -18.25
CA ALA A 136 -11.54 -11.08 -18.81
C ALA A 136 -11.92 -12.18 -17.81
N GLU A 137 -11.01 -12.56 -16.90
CA GLU A 137 -11.20 -13.69 -15.97
C GLU A 137 -11.90 -13.31 -14.66
N GLY A 138 -12.16 -12.02 -14.41
CA GLY A 138 -12.89 -11.57 -13.23
C GLY A 138 -12.11 -10.57 -12.40
N TRP A 139 -12.09 -9.35 -12.82
CA TRP A 139 -11.50 -8.19 -12.12
C TRP A 139 -12.21 -7.87 -10.79
N GLU A 140 -13.35 -8.47 -10.47
CA GLU A 140 -14.07 -8.32 -9.21
C GLU A 140 -13.25 -8.83 -8.01
N ARG A 141 -12.27 -9.67 -8.24
CA ARG A 141 -11.34 -10.12 -7.22
C ARG A 141 -10.29 -9.07 -6.86
N VAL A 142 -10.03 -8.10 -7.72
CA VAL A 142 -9.12 -6.99 -7.46
C VAL A 142 -9.64 -6.18 -6.27
N LYS A 143 -8.77 -5.79 -5.35
CA LYS A 143 -9.12 -5.03 -4.16
C LYS A 143 -8.53 -3.63 -4.23
N ILE A 144 -9.16 -2.70 -3.52
CA ILE A 144 -8.58 -1.37 -3.27
C ILE A 144 -7.98 -1.41 -1.88
N LEU A 145 -6.67 -1.16 -1.81
CA LEU A 145 -5.93 -1.11 -0.56
C LEU A 145 -5.39 0.31 -0.29
N ALA A 146 -4.86 0.52 0.89
CA ALA A 146 -4.06 1.67 1.24
C ALA A 146 -2.62 1.21 1.45
N LEU A 147 -1.66 1.86 0.78
CA LEU A 147 -0.22 1.66 0.97
C LEU A 147 0.24 0.20 0.79
N HIS A 148 -0.37 -0.55 -0.12
CA HIS A 148 -0.07 -1.98 -0.35
C HIS A 148 -0.21 -2.88 0.88
N ASN A 149 -0.98 -2.45 1.88
CA ASN A 149 -1.09 -3.19 3.12
C ASN A 149 -2.18 -4.27 3.02
N ASP A 150 -1.77 -5.46 2.66
CA ASP A 150 -2.62 -6.65 2.54
C ASP A 150 -2.97 -7.30 3.90
N CYS A 151 -2.26 -6.89 4.99
CA CYS A 151 -2.56 -7.31 6.35
C CYS A 151 -3.74 -6.54 6.95
N TRP A 152 -4.16 -5.44 6.34
CA TRP A 152 -5.34 -4.67 6.74
C TRP A 152 -6.56 -5.07 5.93
N LEU A 153 -7.74 -4.61 6.39
CA LEU A 153 -8.96 -4.77 5.59
C LEU A 153 -8.86 -3.90 4.33
N PRO A 154 -9.32 -4.41 3.18
CA PRO A 154 -9.45 -3.59 1.98
C PRO A 154 -10.30 -2.35 2.25
N ILE A 155 -9.89 -1.22 1.69
CA ILE A 155 -10.58 0.06 1.87
C ILE A 155 -11.70 0.28 0.84
N GLY A 156 -11.79 -0.56 -0.18
CA GLY A 156 -12.77 -0.39 -1.24
C GLY A 156 -12.77 -1.50 -2.28
N ARG A 157 -13.49 -1.25 -3.36
CA ARG A 157 -13.59 -2.16 -4.50
C ARG A 157 -13.62 -1.41 -5.83
N PRO A 158 -13.14 -2.01 -6.91
CA PRO A 158 -13.35 -1.48 -8.26
C PRO A 158 -14.86 -1.43 -8.60
N ILE A 159 -15.25 -0.46 -9.42
CA ILE A 159 -16.56 -0.36 -10.07
C ILE A 159 -16.39 -0.59 -11.56
N GLU A 160 -15.29 -0.12 -12.13
CA GLU A 160 -14.88 -0.30 -13.52
C GLU A 160 -13.39 -0.55 -13.56
N LEU A 161 -12.97 -1.48 -14.39
CA LEU A 161 -11.57 -1.74 -14.71
C LEU A 161 -11.46 -2.03 -16.20
N ARG A 162 -10.65 -1.26 -16.90
CA ARG A 162 -10.41 -1.45 -18.34
C ARG A 162 -8.98 -1.07 -18.70
N GLU A 163 -8.48 -1.63 -19.75
CA GLU A 163 -7.22 -1.23 -20.36
C GLU A 163 -7.51 -0.40 -21.61
N ASP A 164 -6.80 0.69 -21.77
CA ASP A 164 -6.84 1.53 -22.97
C ASP A 164 -5.44 1.93 -23.43
N ALA A 165 -5.33 2.80 -24.43
CA ALA A 165 -4.05 3.20 -25.02
C ALA A 165 -3.09 3.89 -24.02
N LYS A 166 -3.60 4.44 -22.91
CA LYS A 166 -2.78 5.05 -21.85
C LYS A 166 -2.36 4.01 -20.81
N GLY A 167 -3.20 3.03 -20.52
CA GLY A 167 -2.90 2.02 -19.52
C GLY A 167 -4.13 1.42 -18.84
N LEU A 168 -3.96 0.99 -17.59
CA LEU A 168 -5.00 0.41 -16.76
C LEU A 168 -5.83 1.50 -16.10
N PHE A 169 -6.97 1.83 -16.70
CA PHE A 169 -7.97 2.72 -16.10
C PHE A 169 -8.77 1.99 -15.03
N ILE A 170 -8.97 2.67 -13.90
CA ILE A 170 -9.81 2.20 -12.81
C ILE A 170 -10.80 3.28 -12.38
N LYS A 171 -12.05 2.88 -12.12
CA LYS A 171 -13.01 3.61 -11.31
C LYS A 171 -13.34 2.77 -10.09
N ALA A 172 -13.23 3.33 -8.88
CA ALA A 172 -13.37 2.56 -7.65
C ALA A 172 -14.12 3.33 -6.58
N LYS A 173 -14.76 2.58 -5.68
CA LYS A 173 -15.46 3.12 -4.50
C LYS A 173 -14.70 2.81 -3.24
N VAL A 174 -14.40 3.83 -2.46
CA VAL A 174 -13.89 3.72 -1.08
C VAL A 174 -15.07 3.45 -0.15
N SER A 175 -14.95 2.40 0.67
CA SER A 175 -15.96 1.99 1.64
C SER A 175 -16.03 2.95 2.83
N ASP A 176 -17.21 3.09 3.45
CA ASP A 176 -17.40 4.00 4.60
C ASP A 176 -17.00 3.37 5.94
N THR A 177 -15.79 2.82 5.99
CA THR A 177 -15.12 2.37 7.22
C THR A 177 -14.36 3.53 7.86
N SER A 178 -13.84 3.36 9.08
CA SER A 178 -12.97 4.39 9.71
C SER A 178 -11.80 4.76 8.81
N MET A 179 -11.03 3.76 8.34
CA MET A 179 -9.90 3.97 7.44
C MET A 179 -10.35 4.55 6.08
N GLY A 180 -11.47 4.08 5.54
CA GLY A 180 -12.01 4.62 4.29
C GLY A 180 -12.41 6.09 4.41
N ARG A 181 -12.94 6.52 5.55
CA ARG A 181 -13.23 7.96 5.79
C ARG A 181 -11.95 8.78 5.87
N ASP A 182 -10.92 8.29 6.55
CA ASP A 182 -9.62 8.96 6.62
C ASP A 182 -9.03 9.12 5.20
N VAL A 183 -9.04 8.05 4.41
CA VAL A 183 -8.56 8.07 3.01
C VAL A 183 -9.38 9.05 2.17
N LYS A 184 -10.71 9.09 2.32
CA LYS A 184 -11.57 10.04 1.59
C LYS A 184 -11.21 11.49 1.90
N VAL A 185 -10.93 11.81 3.17
CA VAL A 185 -10.48 13.16 3.56
C VAL A 185 -9.14 13.49 2.90
N LEU A 186 -8.18 12.56 2.94
CA LEU A 186 -6.85 12.78 2.35
C LEU A 186 -6.89 12.89 0.81
N LEU A 187 -7.80 12.17 0.14
CA LEU A 187 -8.06 12.33 -1.29
C LEU A 187 -8.62 13.71 -1.61
N LYS A 188 -9.62 14.16 -0.83
CA LYS A 188 -10.22 15.49 -0.97
C LYS A 188 -9.20 16.61 -0.78
N ASP A 189 -8.35 16.48 0.24
CA ASP A 189 -7.33 17.47 0.55
C ASP A 189 -6.12 17.40 -0.43
N GLY A 190 -6.12 16.43 -1.36
CA GLY A 190 -5.04 16.23 -2.32
C GLY A 190 -3.74 15.72 -1.70
N VAL A 191 -3.79 15.23 -0.46
CA VAL A 191 -2.64 14.63 0.24
C VAL A 191 -2.32 13.25 -0.34
N LEU A 192 -3.37 12.48 -0.67
CA LEU A 192 -3.25 11.21 -1.39
C LEU A 192 -3.80 11.41 -2.81
N ASN A 193 -2.95 11.23 -3.80
CA ASN A 193 -3.28 11.46 -5.20
C ASN A 193 -2.53 10.52 -6.15
N GLU A 194 -2.00 9.42 -5.63
CA GLU A 194 -1.19 8.47 -6.37
C GLU A 194 -1.74 7.07 -6.25
N LEU A 195 -1.63 6.30 -7.36
CA LEU A 195 -2.03 4.91 -7.41
C LEU A 195 -0.83 4.00 -7.66
N SER A 196 -0.92 2.80 -7.14
CA SER A 196 0.04 1.73 -7.35
C SER A 196 -0.71 0.42 -7.56
N ILE A 197 -0.07 -0.56 -8.19
CA ILE A 197 -0.67 -1.89 -8.42
C ILE A 197 0.16 -2.97 -7.77
N GLY A 198 -0.53 -4.00 -7.23
CA GLY A 198 0.08 -5.25 -6.81
C GLY A 198 -0.32 -6.37 -7.76
N TYR A 199 0.67 -7.04 -8.34
CA TYR A 199 0.48 -8.05 -9.38
C TYR A 199 1.53 -9.16 -9.31
N ASP A 200 1.23 -10.30 -9.92
CA ASP A 200 2.21 -11.33 -10.25
C ASP A 200 2.57 -11.23 -11.74
N PRO A 201 3.86 -11.14 -12.11
CA PRO A 201 4.28 -11.23 -13.51
C PRO A 201 4.07 -12.66 -14.02
N VAL A 202 3.24 -12.82 -15.07
CA VAL A 202 2.90 -14.14 -15.64
C VAL A 202 3.71 -14.39 -16.91
N VAL A 203 3.75 -13.43 -17.83
CA VAL A 203 4.56 -13.49 -19.05
C VAL A 203 5.40 -12.22 -19.14
N PHE A 204 6.71 -12.41 -19.22
CA PHE A 204 7.67 -11.31 -19.35
C PHE A 204 8.95 -11.79 -20.02
N ASP A 205 9.70 -10.86 -20.60
CA ASP A 205 11.04 -11.05 -21.13
C ASP A 205 11.91 -9.83 -20.83
N TYR A 206 13.19 -9.92 -21.17
CA TYR A 206 14.15 -8.82 -21.01
C TYR A 206 14.68 -8.45 -22.39
N ASP A 207 14.80 -7.15 -22.67
CA ASP A 207 15.47 -6.66 -23.85
C ASP A 207 17.01 -6.72 -23.72
N GLU A 208 17.73 -6.30 -24.77
CA GLU A 208 19.19 -6.27 -24.80
C GLU A 208 19.80 -5.30 -23.77
N SER A 209 19.03 -4.34 -23.28
CA SER A 209 19.42 -3.35 -22.28
C SER A 209 19.14 -3.83 -20.84
N GLY A 210 18.49 -5.01 -20.70
CA GLY A 210 18.10 -5.58 -19.41
C GLY A 210 16.79 -5.01 -18.84
N ILE A 211 16.02 -4.26 -19.65
CA ILE A 211 14.71 -3.76 -19.29
C ILE A 211 13.71 -4.92 -19.37
N ARG A 212 12.88 -5.08 -18.33
CA ARG A 212 11.86 -6.13 -18.29
C ARG A 212 10.56 -5.65 -18.93
N HIS A 213 10.09 -6.41 -19.93
CA HIS A 213 8.82 -6.20 -20.60
C HIS A 213 7.76 -7.12 -20.02
N LEU A 214 6.77 -6.56 -19.34
CA LEU A 214 5.64 -7.28 -18.73
C LEU A 214 4.51 -7.41 -19.74
N ARG A 215 4.30 -8.61 -20.27
CA ARG A 215 3.32 -8.89 -21.34
C ARG A 215 2.01 -9.46 -20.82
N GLU A 216 2.02 -10.15 -19.69
CA GLU A 216 0.83 -10.61 -18.97
C GLU A 216 1.08 -10.51 -17.46
N VAL A 217 0.17 -9.86 -16.76
CA VAL A 217 0.22 -9.75 -15.29
C VAL A 217 -1.10 -10.21 -14.70
N LYS A 218 -1.02 -10.84 -13.53
CA LYS A 218 -2.19 -11.14 -12.71
C LYS A 218 -2.34 -10.06 -11.65
N LEU A 219 -3.27 -9.17 -11.86
CA LEU A 219 -3.55 -8.06 -10.95
C LEU A 219 -4.28 -8.57 -9.70
N TRP A 220 -3.80 -8.19 -8.52
CA TRP A 220 -4.41 -8.51 -7.24
C TRP A 220 -5.08 -7.32 -6.58
N GLU A 221 -4.46 -6.15 -6.68
CA GLU A 221 -4.94 -4.96 -6.01
C GLU A 221 -4.50 -3.69 -6.73
N VAL A 222 -5.21 -2.61 -6.45
CA VAL A 222 -4.80 -1.24 -6.72
C VAL A 222 -4.80 -0.49 -5.40
N SER A 223 -3.68 0.13 -5.07
CA SER A 223 -3.49 0.88 -3.83
C SER A 223 -3.50 2.37 -4.05
N ILE A 224 -4.12 3.08 -3.11
CA ILE A 224 -3.88 4.51 -2.93
C ILE A 224 -2.62 4.65 -2.08
N VAL A 225 -1.61 5.39 -2.58
CA VAL A 225 -0.27 5.48 -1.96
C VAL A 225 0.19 6.91 -1.78
N THR A 226 1.25 7.10 -0.96
CA THR A 226 1.82 8.41 -0.65
C THR A 226 2.78 8.88 -1.75
N TRP A 227 3.55 7.96 -2.34
CA TRP A 227 4.55 8.25 -3.36
C TRP A 227 4.54 7.21 -4.48
N ALA A 228 4.59 7.71 -5.71
CA ALA A 228 4.64 6.91 -6.93
C ALA A 228 6.08 6.63 -7.37
N MET A 229 6.31 5.47 -8.00
CA MET A 229 7.60 5.12 -8.57
C MET A 229 7.81 5.63 -10.01
N ASN A 230 6.88 6.36 -10.61
CA ASN A 230 7.04 6.92 -11.97
C ASN A 230 7.07 8.45 -11.92
N PRO A 231 8.25 9.10 -12.15
CA PRO A 231 8.41 10.55 -12.08
C PRO A 231 7.75 11.31 -13.23
N GLU A 232 7.39 10.66 -14.36
CA GLU A 232 6.77 11.32 -15.50
C GLU A 232 5.25 11.46 -15.42
N ALA A 233 4.61 10.82 -14.46
CA ALA A 233 3.18 10.94 -14.22
C ALA A 233 2.87 12.23 -13.44
N THR A 234 2.93 13.37 -14.11
CA THR A 234 2.61 14.67 -13.52
C THR A 234 1.10 14.85 -13.36
N ILE A 235 0.70 15.27 -12.13
CA ILE A 235 -0.67 15.72 -11.84
C ILE A 235 -0.96 16.98 -12.67
N THR A 236 -1.68 16.84 -13.75
CA THR A 236 -2.11 17.99 -14.56
C THR A 236 -3.61 18.31 -14.41
N GLY A 237 -4.42 17.40 -13.89
CA GLY A 237 -5.86 17.57 -13.80
C GLY A 237 -6.34 18.38 -12.60
N TYR A 238 -6.01 18.01 -11.38
CA TYR A 238 -6.59 18.61 -10.17
C TYR A 238 -6.18 20.07 -9.97
N LYS A 239 -4.89 20.39 -10.11
CA LYS A 239 -4.41 21.78 -10.02
C LYS A 239 -4.83 22.63 -11.22
N ALA A 240 -4.99 22.05 -12.38
CA ALA A 240 -5.44 22.77 -13.57
C ALA A 240 -6.95 23.09 -13.52
N ALA A 241 -7.79 22.20 -12.99
CA ALA A 241 -9.20 22.46 -12.79
C ALA A 241 -9.44 23.54 -11.71
N GLU A 242 -8.78 23.45 -10.54
CA GLU A 242 -8.84 24.52 -9.54
C GLU A 242 -8.24 25.86 -10.03
N ALA A 243 -7.15 25.82 -10.79
CA ALA A 243 -6.57 27.02 -11.38
C ALA A 243 -7.50 27.61 -12.47
N ALA A 244 -8.13 26.77 -13.28
CA ALA A 244 -9.11 27.18 -14.28
C ALA A 244 -10.38 27.72 -13.64
N ASP A 245 -10.90 27.08 -12.59
CA ASP A 245 -12.06 27.55 -11.84
C ASP A 245 -11.79 28.87 -11.08
N ARG A 246 -10.59 28.99 -10.46
CA ARG A 246 -10.16 30.26 -9.86
C ARG A 246 -10.00 31.36 -10.89
N ALA A 247 -9.37 31.08 -12.05
CA ALA A 247 -9.25 32.02 -13.15
C ALA A 247 -10.62 32.41 -13.72
N ALA A 248 -11.52 31.45 -13.92
CA ALA A 248 -12.88 31.70 -14.37
C ALA A 248 -13.68 32.55 -13.35
N LYS A 249 -13.50 32.29 -12.06
CA LYS A 249 -14.11 33.08 -10.99
C LYS A 249 -13.55 34.51 -10.94
N ILE A 250 -12.23 34.68 -11.02
CA ILE A 250 -11.59 36.00 -11.08
C ILE A 250 -12.09 36.81 -12.29
N VAL A 251 -12.19 36.17 -13.47
CA VAL A 251 -12.70 36.81 -14.68
C VAL A 251 -14.19 37.17 -14.54
N SER A 252 -15.00 36.29 -13.94
CA SER A 252 -16.42 36.52 -13.66
C SER A 252 -16.62 37.68 -12.67
N ASP A 253 -15.85 37.70 -11.58
CA ASP A 253 -15.93 38.73 -10.54
C ASP A 253 -15.47 40.09 -11.12
N ALA A 254 -14.38 40.12 -11.90
CA ALA A 254 -13.90 41.33 -12.59
C ALA A 254 -14.93 41.85 -13.61
N ALA A 255 -15.59 40.94 -14.36
CA ALA A 255 -16.64 41.33 -15.32
C ALA A 255 -17.89 41.89 -14.61
N SER A 256 -18.19 41.40 -13.40
CA SER A 256 -19.26 41.90 -12.55
C SER A 256 -18.94 43.31 -12.00
N ASP A 257 -17.74 43.51 -11.50
CA ASP A 257 -17.28 44.79 -11.00
C ASP A 257 -17.25 45.89 -12.10
N VAL A 258 -16.89 45.52 -13.33
CA VAL A 258 -16.95 46.44 -14.48
C VAL A 258 -18.39 46.82 -14.81
N LYS A 259 -19.33 45.86 -14.74
CA LYS A 259 -20.78 46.14 -14.96
C LYS A 259 -21.40 47.03 -13.87
N GLU A 260 -20.91 46.93 -12.63
CA GLU A 260 -21.36 47.74 -11.50
C GLU A 260 -20.59 49.06 -11.35
N GLY A 261 -19.66 49.39 -12.25
CA GLY A 261 -18.93 50.65 -12.25
C GLY A 261 -17.90 50.77 -11.13
N ARG A 262 -17.46 49.65 -10.51
CA ARG A 262 -16.42 49.65 -9.50
C ARG A 262 -15.04 49.69 -10.15
N LYS A 263 -14.14 50.54 -9.68
CA LYS A 263 -12.73 50.59 -10.14
C LYS A 263 -12.04 49.31 -9.67
N ILE A 264 -11.44 48.56 -10.62
CA ILE A 264 -10.55 47.46 -10.32
C ILE A 264 -9.30 48.03 -9.66
N SER A 265 -9.02 47.64 -8.41
CA SER A 265 -7.80 48.04 -7.74
C SER A 265 -6.62 47.28 -8.37
N SER A 266 -5.61 48.05 -8.79
CA SER A 266 -4.33 47.58 -9.31
C SER A 266 -3.50 46.87 -8.26
#